data_95929ec040d50d67bf358cea53973977
#
_entry.id   95929ec040d50d67bf358cea53973977
#
_cell.length_a   1.000
_cell.length_b   1.000
_cell.length_c   1.000
_cell.angle_alpha   90.00
_cell.angle_beta   90.00
_cell.angle_gamma   90.00
#
_symmetry.space_group_name_H-M   'P 1'
#
loop_
_entity.id
_entity.type
_entity.pdbx_description
1 polymer ?
#
loop_
_entity_poly.entity_id
_entity_poly.type
_entity_poly.pdbx_seq_one_letter_code
_entity_poly.pdbx_strand_id
1 'polypeptide(L)'
;CSTSGPLFIVGSVATGMFKNPSLGYLMLICHYLGSISVGLLFRNYGKESLSNKKSSLKTNVLNTINNRYKDDRGFFVLFGSAVFNGVNTLLSIGGFVIVFSVVFEIFSLFNIISLISSILYVPLSLFGVTKELCHAFISGLFEITIGCDRISSVLSTPEVLRASLSSFLIGFSGLSILAQCCNFIAKTDISTKIYIFSKFLHGSLASIFTFLLYPILKSDLFVSNFDTMYNLIYDNSIWNFYSRNYT
;
A
#
# COMPACT_ATOMS: atom_id res chain seq x y z
N CYS A 1 1.34 -7.23 8.77
CA CYS A 1 1.57 -6.73 7.40
C CYS A 1 1.53 -5.21 7.41
N SER A 2 2.43 -4.54 6.68
CA SER A 2 2.28 -3.12 6.37
C SER A 2 1.29 -2.98 5.21
N THR A 3 0.27 -2.17 5.37
CA THR A 3 -0.77 -1.91 4.35
C THR A 3 -0.75 -0.44 3.96
N SER A 4 -1.06 -0.15 2.71
CA SER A 4 -1.25 1.23 2.26
C SER A 4 -2.55 1.79 2.83
N GLY A 5 -2.54 3.09 3.18
CA GLY A 5 -3.71 3.75 3.73
C GLY A 5 -4.80 4.01 2.68
N PRO A 6 -6.07 4.07 3.10
CA PRO A 6 -7.19 4.37 2.18
C PRO A 6 -7.03 5.68 1.43
N LEU A 7 -6.47 6.70 2.08
CA LEU A 7 -6.23 8.01 1.46
C LEU A 7 -5.28 7.93 0.26
N PHE A 8 -4.25 7.08 0.33
CA PHE A 8 -3.34 6.89 -0.80
C PHE A 8 -4.03 6.14 -1.94
N ILE A 9 -4.74 5.04 -1.64
CA ILE A 9 -5.36 4.19 -2.66
C ILE A 9 -6.52 4.92 -3.36
N VAL A 10 -7.46 5.46 -2.59
CA VAL A 10 -8.66 6.11 -3.14
C VAL A 10 -8.36 7.54 -3.57
N GLY A 11 -7.68 8.32 -2.73
CA GLY A 11 -7.42 9.73 -3.00
C GLY A 11 -6.35 9.95 -4.07
N SER A 12 -5.13 9.46 -3.80
CA SER A 12 -3.99 9.73 -4.71
C SER A 12 -4.06 8.90 -5.98
N VAL A 13 -4.19 7.57 -5.87
CA VAL A 13 -4.11 6.67 -7.03
C VAL A 13 -5.40 6.74 -7.84
N ALA A 14 -6.54 6.34 -7.27
CA ALA A 14 -7.77 6.20 -8.04
C ALA A 14 -8.33 7.56 -8.49
N THR A 15 -8.51 8.51 -7.57
CA THR A 15 -9.08 9.83 -7.89
C THR A 15 -8.05 10.73 -8.56
N GLY A 16 -6.82 10.78 -8.02
CA GLY A 16 -5.76 11.65 -8.51
C GLY A 16 -5.21 11.24 -9.87
N MET A 17 -4.80 9.96 -10.01
CA MET A 17 -4.11 9.45 -11.21
C MET A 17 -5.08 8.84 -12.21
N PHE A 18 -5.91 7.86 -11.80
CA PHE A 18 -6.86 7.19 -12.70
C PHE A 18 -8.09 8.01 -13.04
N LYS A 19 -8.38 9.09 -12.31
CA LYS A 19 -9.59 9.92 -12.44
C LYS A 19 -10.90 9.11 -12.27
N ASN A 20 -10.83 8.01 -11.54
CA ASN A 20 -11.94 7.08 -11.30
C ASN A 20 -12.03 6.70 -9.83
N PRO A 21 -12.82 7.42 -9.00
CA PRO A 21 -12.96 7.13 -7.57
C PRO A 21 -13.52 5.73 -7.28
N SER A 22 -14.44 5.24 -8.11
CA SER A 22 -15.05 3.90 -7.94
C SER A 22 -14.01 2.79 -8.02
N LEU A 23 -13.00 2.96 -8.87
CA LEU A 23 -11.85 2.05 -8.96
C LEU A 23 -11.07 1.98 -7.64
N GLY A 24 -11.03 3.10 -6.90
CA GLY A 24 -10.33 3.16 -5.61
C GLY A 24 -10.93 2.25 -4.56
N TYR A 25 -12.23 2.15 -4.49
CA TYR A 25 -12.90 1.23 -3.56
C TYR A 25 -12.63 -0.23 -3.91
N LEU A 26 -12.63 -0.57 -5.20
CA LEU A 26 -12.24 -1.90 -5.67
C LEU A 26 -10.82 -2.24 -5.23
N MET A 27 -9.86 -1.38 -5.56
CA MET A 27 -8.46 -1.59 -5.23
C MET A 27 -8.24 -1.68 -3.72
N LEU A 28 -8.97 -0.88 -2.92
CA LEU A 28 -8.92 -0.90 -1.47
C LEU A 28 -9.40 -2.23 -0.90
N ILE A 29 -10.56 -2.72 -1.36
CA ILE A 29 -11.11 -4.01 -0.93
C ILE A 29 -10.14 -5.13 -1.29
N CYS A 30 -9.65 -5.17 -2.53
CA CYS A 30 -8.71 -6.19 -3.00
C CYS A 30 -7.38 -6.14 -2.23
N HIS A 31 -6.90 -4.94 -1.89
CA HIS A 31 -5.70 -4.76 -1.08
C HIS A 31 -5.85 -5.36 0.32
N TYR A 32 -6.96 -5.09 1.00
CA TYR A 32 -7.20 -5.65 2.34
C TYR A 32 -7.49 -7.16 2.30
N LEU A 33 -8.24 -7.65 1.30
CA LEU A 33 -8.43 -9.08 1.10
C LEU A 33 -7.09 -9.80 0.88
N GLY A 34 -6.20 -9.22 0.06
CA GLY A 34 -4.85 -9.71 -0.13
C GLY A 34 -4.06 -9.76 1.18
N SER A 35 -4.11 -8.71 1.98
CA SER A 35 -3.45 -8.63 3.28
C SER A 35 -3.95 -9.69 4.26
N ILE A 36 -5.26 -9.88 4.36
CA ILE A 36 -5.88 -10.90 5.22
C ILE A 36 -5.47 -12.30 4.75
N SER A 37 -5.48 -12.56 3.44
CA SER A 37 -5.09 -13.83 2.85
C SER A 37 -3.63 -14.19 3.18
N VAL A 38 -2.71 -13.23 3.07
CA VAL A 38 -1.32 -13.40 3.49
C VAL A 38 -1.23 -13.69 4.98
N GLY A 39 -1.98 -12.97 5.82
CA GLY A 39 -2.04 -13.22 7.26
C GLY A 39 -2.48 -14.64 7.60
N LEU A 40 -3.47 -15.18 6.87
CA LEU A 40 -3.94 -16.55 7.03
C LEU A 40 -2.88 -17.57 6.59
N LEU A 41 -2.17 -17.33 5.49
CA LEU A 41 -1.10 -18.21 5.00
C LEU A 41 0.05 -18.31 6.01
N PHE A 42 0.44 -17.19 6.62
CA PHE A 42 1.54 -17.16 7.59
C PHE A 42 1.11 -17.36 9.05
N ARG A 43 -0.16 -17.68 9.33
CA ARG A 43 -0.68 -17.84 10.71
C ARG A 43 0.05 -18.86 11.57
N ASN A 44 0.68 -19.86 10.95
CA ASN A 44 1.42 -20.93 11.62
C ASN A 44 2.92 -20.65 11.70
N TYR A 45 3.39 -19.60 11.06
CA TYR A 45 4.80 -19.24 11.09
C TYR A 45 5.23 -18.83 12.51
N GLY A 46 6.35 -19.38 12.99
CA GLY A 46 6.92 -19.04 14.30
C GLY A 46 6.25 -19.69 15.52
N LYS A 47 5.25 -20.56 15.35
CA LYS A 47 4.59 -21.26 16.47
C LYS A 47 5.54 -22.12 17.31
N GLU A 48 6.56 -22.70 16.71
CA GLU A 48 7.54 -23.55 17.41
C GLU A 48 8.40 -22.73 18.40
N SER A 49 8.67 -21.48 18.11
CA SER A 49 9.40 -20.56 18.99
C SER A 49 8.59 -20.14 20.24
N LEU A 50 7.27 -20.23 20.20
CA LEU A 50 6.36 -19.82 21.28
C LEU A 50 6.00 -20.93 22.25
N SER A 51 6.37 -22.20 21.93
CA SER A 51 6.01 -23.38 22.73
C SER A 51 6.55 -23.32 24.17
N ASN A 52 7.63 -22.58 24.43
CA ASN A 52 8.26 -22.51 25.76
C ASN A 52 7.88 -21.26 26.59
N LYS A 53 7.04 -20.36 26.09
CA LYS A 53 6.55 -19.20 26.86
C LYS A 53 5.03 -19.17 26.90
N LYS A 54 4.43 -20.05 27.70
CA LYS A 54 3.04 -19.93 28.15
C LYS A 54 2.93 -18.77 29.16
N SER A 55 3.19 -17.53 28.76
CA SER A 55 2.72 -16.39 29.52
C SER A 55 1.31 -16.06 29.06
N SER A 56 0.36 -16.04 29.99
CA SER A 56 -1.02 -15.67 29.69
C SER A 56 -1.05 -14.29 29.02
N LEU A 57 -1.81 -14.12 27.94
CA LEU A 57 -2.04 -12.82 27.28
C LEU A 57 -2.38 -11.72 28.32
N LYS A 58 -3.13 -12.09 29.37
CA LYS A 58 -3.47 -11.22 30.50
C LYS A 58 -2.23 -10.73 31.26
N THR A 59 -1.24 -11.60 31.49
CA THR A 59 0.00 -11.26 32.22
C THR A 59 0.89 -10.35 31.37
N ASN A 60 0.96 -10.56 30.06
CA ASN A 60 1.74 -9.71 29.16
C ASN A 60 1.12 -8.31 29.02
N VAL A 61 -0.21 -8.22 28.92
CA VAL A 61 -0.93 -6.94 28.86
C VAL A 61 -0.76 -6.18 30.16
N LEU A 62 -0.92 -6.84 31.33
CA LEU A 62 -0.71 -6.24 32.65
C LEU A 62 0.73 -5.76 32.84
N ASN A 63 1.73 -6.55 32.43
CA ASN A 63 3.14 -6.16 32.50
C ASN A 63 3.45 -4.98 31.59
N THR A 64 2.84 -4.90 30.39
CA THR A 64 2.99 -3.77 29.48
C THR A 64 2.36 -2.50 30.06
N ILE A 65 1.18 -2.62 30.67
CA ILE A 65 0.51 -1.51 31.35
C ILE A 65 1.37 -1.04 32.54
N ASN A 66 1.81 -1.97 33.41
CA ASN A 66 2.64 -1.62 34.59
C ASN A 66 3.99 -1.01 34.18
N ASN A 67 4.60 -1.45 33.08
CA ASN A 67 5.85 -0.84 32.57
C ASN A 67 5.62 0.57 32.01
N ARG A 68 4.45 0.88 31.47
CA ARG A 68 4.07 2.25 31.07
C ARG A 68 3.84 3.17 32.25
N TYR A 69 3.32 2.65 33.38
CA TYR A 69 3.17 3.42 34.62
C TYR A 69 4.50 3.79 35.28
N LYS A 70 5.61 3.16 34.88
CA LYS A 70 6.97 3.49 35.37
C LYS A 70 7.69 4.56 34.54
N ASP A 71 7.05 5.10 33.52
CA ASP A 71 7.61 6.18 32.71
C ASP A 71 7.30 7.53 33.39
N ASP A 72 8.18 7.98 34.25
CA ASP A 72 8.05 9.22 35.02
C ASP A 72 8.21 10.51 34.19
N ARG A 73 8.33 10.37 32.85
CA ARG A 73 8.44 11.53 31.97
C ARG A 73 7.10 12.27 31.88
N GLY A 74 7.12 13.57 32.16
CA GLY A 74 5.94 14.41 32.03
C GLY A 74 5.35 14.43 30.61
N PHE A 75 4.04 14.70 30.51
CA PHE A 75 3.30 14.72 29.24
C PHE A 75 4.00 15.52 28.12
N PHE A 76 4.51 16.72 28.43
CA PHE A 76 5.17 17.56 27.41
C PHE A 76 6.47 16.97 26.90
N VAL A 77 7.21 16.21 27.73
CA VAL A 77 8.44 15.51 27.31
C VAL A 77 8.08 14.34 26.38
N LEU A 78 7.04 13.58 26.71
CA LEU A 78 6.54 12.48 25.85
C LEU A 78 6.00 13.03 24.53
N PHE A 79 5.22 14.10 24.58
CA PHE A 79 4.68 14.76 23.40
C PHE A 79 5.80 15.31 22.49
N GLY A 80 6.78 16.01 23.06
CA GLY A 80 7.93 16.53 22.32
C GLY A 80 8.74 15.39 21.67
N SER A 81 8.97 14.28 22.39
CA SER A 81 9.64 13.10 21.83
C SER A 81 8.85 12.45 20.71
N ALA A 82 7.52 12.37 20.81
CA ALA A 82 6.66 11.84 19.77
C ALA A 82 6.72 12.69 18.50
N VAL A 83 6.64 14.02 18.63
CA VAL A 83 6.77 14.97 17.50
C VAL A 83 8.14 14.83 16.84
N PHE A 84 9.22 14.83 17.62
CA PHE A 84 10.58 14.69 17.09
C PHE A 84 10.77 13.37 16.34
N ASN A 85 10.29 12.25 16.91
CA ASN A 85 10.35 10.95 16.25
C ASN A 85 9.49 10.92 14.96
N GLY A 86 8.34 11.57 14.97
CA GLY A 86 7.48 11.71 13.78
C GLY A 86 8.20 12.46 12.67
N VAL A 87 8.81 13.60 12.97
CA VAL A 87 9.58 14.40 11.98
C VAL A 87 10.74 13.59 11.42
N ASN A 88 11.53 12.94 12.27
CA ASN A 88 12.66 12.10 11.81
C ASN A 88 12.19 10.95 10.92
N THR A 89 11.04 10.35 11.23
CA THR A 89 10.44 9.30 10.40
C THR A 89 10.04 9.85 9.03
N LEU A 90 9.40 11.02 8.97
CA LEU A 90 9.02 11.66 7.70
C LEU A 90 10.26 12.03 6.87
N LEU A 91 11.31 12.57 7.48
CA LEU A 91 12.57 12.86 6.79
C LEU A 91 13.23 11.58 6.25
N SER A 92 13.21 10.50 7.02
CA SER A 92 13.72 9.20 6.56
C SER A 92 12.93 8.67 5.37
N ILE A 93 11.59 8.76 5.39
CA ILE A 93 10.72 8.38 4.28
C ILE A 93 11.07 9.19 3.02
N GLY A 94 11.13 10.53 3.14
CA GLY A 94 11.52 11.40 2.04
C GLY A 94 12.90 11.07 1.47
N GLY A 95 13.88 10.80 2.35
CA GLY A 95 15.22 10.37 1.95
C GLY A 95 15.24 9.10 1.11
N PHE A 96 14.50 8.06 1.53
CA PHE A 96 14.38 6.81 0.75
C PHE A 96 13.72 7.06 -0.61
N VAL A 97 12.64 7.83 -0.67
CA VAL A 97 11.97 8.18 -1.94
C VAL A 97 12.95 8.87 -2.88
N ILE A 98 13.70 9.87 -2.41
CA ILE A 98 14.68 10.59 -3.23
C ILE A 98 15.78 9.64 -3.75
N VAL A 99 16.38 8.83 -2.88
CA VAL A 99 17.44 7.90 -3.27
C VAL A 99 16.94 6.92 -4.34
N PHE A 100 15.78 6.29 -4.14
CA PHE A 100 15.26 5.32 -5.10
C PHE A 100 14.80 5.98 -6.41
N SER A 101 14.32 7.23 -6.39
CA SER A 101 14.00 7.99 -7.60
C SER A 101 15.26 8.31 -8.39
N VAL A 102 16.36 8.71 -7.73
CA VAL A 102 17.64 8.95 -8.38
C VAL A 102 18.23 7.67 -8.96
N VAL A 103 18.20 6.56 -8.21
CA VAL A 103 18.65 5.24 -8.72
C VAL A 103 17.83 4.82 -9.94
N PHE A 104 16.53 5.01 -9.90
CA PHE A 104 15.66 4.74 -11.05
C PHE A 104 16.06 5.57 -12.27
N GLU A 105 16.28 6.88 -12.09
CA GLU A 105 16.68 7.77 -13.19
C GLU A 105 18.05 7.38 -13.78
N ILE A 106 19.02 7.05 -12.94
CA ILE A 106 20.32 6.54 -13.38
C ILE A 106 20.15 5.26 -14.21
N PHE A 107 19.33 4.31 -13.74
CA PHE A 107 19.08 3.07 -14.48
C PHE A 107 18.33 3.31 -15.79
N SER A 108 17.48 4.33 -15.83
CA SER A 108 16.79 4.77 -17.05
C SER A 108 17.80 5.32 -18.08
N LEU A 109 18.73 6.19 -17.66
CA LEU A 109 19.78 6.77 -18.51
C LEU A 109 20.69 5.69 -19.13
N PHE A 110 21.02 4.65 -18.37
CA PHE A 110 21.81 3.52 -18.87
C PHE A 110 21.00 2.47 -19.63
N ASN A 111 19.71 2.71 -19.92
CA ASN A 111 18.79 1.77 -20.56
C ASN A 111 18.59 0.44 -19.80
N ILE A 112 19.00 0.36 -18.54
CA ILE A 112 18.82 -0.83 -17.69
C ILE A 112 17.32 -1.12 -17.48
N ILE A 113 16.52 -0.08 -17.28
CA ILE A 113 15.06 -0.20 -17.15
C ILE A 113 14.45 -0.79 -18.43
N SER A 114 14.88 -0.34 -19.60
CA SER A 114 14.42 -0.87 -20.89
C SER A 114 14.81 -2.34 -21.08
N LEU A 115 16.00 -2.73 -20.64
CA LEU A 115 16.44 -4.13 -20.67
C LEU A 115 15.58 -5.01 -19.77
N ILE A 116 15.39 -4.63 -18.51
CA ILE A 116 14.54 -5.35 -17.55
C ILE A 116 13.11 -5.42 -18.06
N SER A 117 12.58 -4.32 -18.59
CA SER A 117 11.23 -4.24 -19.16
C SER A 117 11.07 -5.20 -20.34
N SER A 118 12.07 -5.32 -21.21
CA SER A 118 12.05 -6.23 -22.36
C SER A 118 12.05 -7.70 -21.93
N ILE A 119 12.79 -8.04 -20.89
CA ILE A 119 12.82 -9.40 -20.32
C ILE A 119 11.46 -9.75 -19.68
N LEU A 120 10.91 -8.85 -18.88
CA LEU A 120 9.61 -9.06 -18.21
C LEU A 120 8.42 -8.97 -19.19
N TYR A 121 8.58 -8.28 -20.29
CA TYR A 121 7.53 -8.18 -21.32
C TYR A 121 7.18 -9.55 -21.90
N VAL A 122 8.16 -10.45 -22.09
CA VAL A 122 7.93 -11.78 -22.70
C VAL A 122 6.83 -12.56 -21.96
N PRO A 123 6.92 -12.83 -20.64
CA PRO A 123 5.83 -13.52 -19.95
C PRO A 123 4.57 -12.67 -19.75
N LEU A 124 4.70 -11.35 -19.57
CA LEU A 124 3.55 -10.46 -19.32
C LEU A 124 2.72 -10.18 -20.59
N SER A 125 3.33 -10.30 -21.78
CA SER A 125 2.62 -10.13 -23.05
C SER A 125 1.52 -11.18 -23.24
N LEU A 126 1.68 -12.38 -22.65
CA LEU A 126 0.66 -13.43 -22.67
C LEU A 126 -0.65 -13.00 -21.97
N PHE A 127 -0.57 -12.01 -21.07
CA PHE A 127 -1.71 -11.43 -20.35
C PHE A 127 -2.20 -10.11 -20.98
N GLY A 128 -1.72 -9.76 -22.18
CA GLY A 128 -2.12 -8.53 -22.88
C GLY A 128 -1.42 -7.26 -22.37
N VAL A 129 -0.33 -7.40 -21.61
CA VAL A 129 0.48 -6.27 -21.15
C VAL A 129 1.32 -5.74 -22.32
N THR A 130 1.26 -4.43 -22.58
CA THR A 130 2.07 -3.76 -23.60
C THR A 130 3.49 -3.46 -23.08
N LYS A 131 4.45 -3.20 -23.97
CA LYS A 131 5.81 -2.79 -23.58
C LYS A 131 5.81 -1.52 -22.75
N GLU A 132 4.96 -0.56 -23.10
CA GLU A 132 4.78 0.70 -22.39
C GLU A 132 4.29 0.46 -20.95
N LEU A 133 3.25 -0.38 -20.81
CA LEU A 133 2.72 -0.75 -19.48
C LEU A 133 3.75 -1.52 -18.64
N CYS A 134 4.54 -2.38 -19.28
CA CYS A 134 5.63 -3.10 -18.62
C CYS A 134 6.71 -2.12 -18.09
N HIS A 135 7.09 -1.12 -18.90
CA HIS A 135 8.03 -0.08 -18.47
C HIS A 135 7.49 0.76 -17.30
N ALA A 136 6.20 1.14 -17.36
CA ALA A 136 5.53 1.84 -16.28
C ALA A 136 5.47 0.99 -14.99
N PHE A 137 5.21 -0.31 -15.11
CA PHE A 137 5.21 -1.25 -13.99
C PHE A 137 6.58 -1.37 -13.33
N ILE A 138 7.67 -1.48 -14.13
CA ILE A 138 9.04 -1.53 -13.60
C ILE A 138 9.37 -0.25 -12.82
N SER A 139 8.99 0.93 -13.33
CA SER A 139 9.19 2.18 -12.56
C SER A 139 8.52 2.12 -11.20
N GLY A 140 7.33 1.51 -11.11
CA GLY A 140 6.60 1.34 -9.86
C GLY A 140 7.22 0.34 -8.89
N LEU A 141 8.03 -0.60 -9.38
CA LEU A 141 8.81 -1.47 -8.48
C LEU A 141 9.87 -0.68 -7.73
N PHE A 142 10.43 0.38 -8.30
CA PHE A 142 11.37 1.27 -7.60
C PHE A 142 10.62 2.25 -6.71
N GLU A 143 9.63 2.97 -7.27
CA GLU A 143 8.85 3.95 -6.54
C GLU A 143 7.37 3.87 -6.96
N ILE A 144 6.51 3.56 -6.01
CA ILE A 144 5.10 3.23 -6.21
C ILE A 144 4.30 4.37 -6.85
N THR A 145 4.57 5.62 -6.45
CA THR A 145 3.79 6.79 -6.91
C THR A 145 4.05 7.04 -8.39
N ILE A 146 5.32 7.04 -8.80
CA ILE A 146 5.73 7.19 -10.21
C ILE A 146 5.14 6.05 -11.05
N GLY A 147 5.17 4.82 -10.53
CA GLY A 147 4.64 3.66 -11.24
C GLY A 147 3.13 3.72 -11.43
N CYS A 148 2.37 4.04 -10.40
CA CYS A 148 0.92 4.16 -10.48
C CYS A 148 0.49 5.30 -11.44
N ASP A 149 1.19 6.44 -11.40
CA ASP A 149 0.94 7.55 -12.31
C ASP A 149 1.18 7.16 -13.77
N ARG A 150 2.35 6.58 -14.06
CA ARG A 150 2.67 6.09 -15.40
C ARG A 150 1.71 5.02 -15.89
N ILE A 151 1.36 4.02 -15.05
CA ILE A 151 0.38 2.97 -15.39
C ILE A 151 -0.98 3.59 -15.71
N SER A 152 -1.45 4.56 -14.93
CA SER A 152 -2.74 5.22 -15.15
C SER A 152 -2.81 5.93 -16.51
N SER A 153 -1.68 6.40 -17.00
CA SER A 153 -1.55 7.16 -18.25
C SER A 153 -1.48 6.29 -19.52
N VAL A 154 -1.25 4.96 -19.39
CA VAL A 154 -1.18 4.03 -20.55
C VAL A 154 -2.59 3.67 -21.03
N LEU A 155 -3.27 4.60 -21.70
CA LEU A 155 -4.66 4.43 -22.15
C LEU A 155 -4.83 3.40 -23.26
N SER A 156 -3.75 2.96 -23.90
CA SER A 156 -3.74 1.90 -24.93
C SER A 156 -4.08 0.51 -24.39
N THR A 157 -4.08 0.33 -23.05
CA THR A 157 -4.38 -0.94 -22.38
C THR A 157 -5.67 -0.88 -21.59
N PRO A 158 -6.39 -2.03 -21.46
CA PRO A 158 -7.61 -2.09 -20.66
C PRO A 158 -7.41 -1.61 -19.22
N GLU A 159 -8.39 -0.89 -18.69
CA GLU A 159 -8.34 -0.35 -17.31
C GLU A 159 -8.16 -1.44 -16.27
N VAL A 160 -8.73 -2.63 -16.47
CA VAL A 160 -8.57 -3.78 -15.56
C VAL A 160 -7.12 -4.19 -15.40
N LEU A 161 -6.33 -4.22 -16.48
CA LEU A 161 -4.90 -4.56 -16.40
C LEU A 161 -4.11 -3.47 -15.69
N ARG A 162 -4.39 -2.21 -16.00
CA ARG A 162 -3.77 -1.06 -15.33
C ARG A 162 -4.08 -1.07 -13.83
N ALA A 163 -5.34 -1.28 -13.46
CA ALA A 163 -5.77 -1.38 -12.07
C ALA A 163 -5.13 -2.56 -11.34
N SER A 164 -5.05 -3.74 -11.99
CA SER A 164 -4.45 -4.93 -11.40
C SER A 164 -2.97 -4.76 -11.14
N LEU A 165 -2.21 -4.19 -12.09
CA LEU A 165 -0.79 -3.91 -11.91
C LEU A 165 -0.54 -2.83 -10.84
N SER A 166 -1.38 -1.80 -10.79
CA SER A 166 -1.32 -0.81 -9.71
C SER A 166 -1.64 -1.43 -8.35
N SER A 167 -2.61 -2.34 -8.26
CA SER A 167 -2.92 -3.08 -7.04
C SER A 167 -1.76 -3.97 -6.60
N PHE A 168 -1.02 -4.57 -7.55
CA PHE A 168 0.23 -5.26 -7.24
C PHE A 168 1.24 -4.32 -6.59
N LEU A 169 1.50 -3.16 -7.22
CA LEU A 169 2.47 -2.18 -6.71
C LEU A 169 2.08 -1.68 -5.32
N ILE A 170 0.79 -1.42 -5.08
CA ILE A 170 0.28 -0.99 -3.78
C ILE A 170 0.49 -2.08 -2.72
N GLY A 171 0.21 -3.34 -3.05
CA GLY A 171 0.42 -4.48 -2.16
C GLY A 171 1.89 -4.77 -1.89
N PHE A 172 2.73 -4.73 -2.92
CA PHE A 172 4.18 -4.91 -2.84
C PHE A 172 4.89 -3.71 -2.17
N SER A 173 4.39 -2.49 -2.38
CA SER A 173 4.85 -1.21 -1.83
C SER A 173 6.09 -0.61 -2.52
N GLY A 174 6.64 -1.22 -3.56
CA GLY A 174 7.87 -0.75 -4.21
C GLY A 174 9.13 -0.89 -3.34
N LEU A 175 10.30 -0.82 -3.96
CA LEU A 175 11.59 -1.00 -3.28
C LEU A 175 11.88 0.10 -2.27
N SER A 176 11.45 1.34 -2.53
CA SER A 176 11.65 2.47 -1.62
C SER A 176 11.02 2.20 -0.25
N ILE A 177 9.73 1.85 -0.22
CA ILE A 177 9.01 1.56 1.03
C ILE A 177 9.47 0.23 1.65
N LEU A 178 9.80 -0.77 0.83
CA LEU A 178 10.38 -2.02 1.32
C LEU A 178 11.69 -1.79 2.07
N ALA A 179 12.59 -0.98 1.52
CA ALA A 179 13.86 -0.66 2.16
C ALA A 179 13.66 0.06 3.50
N GLN A 180 12.72 1.01 3.56
CA GLN A 180 12.32 1.67 4.83
C GLN A 180 11.84 0.66 5.86
N CYS A 181 10.88 -0.19 5.49
CA CYS A 181 10.35 -1.19 6.40
C CYS A 181 11.42 -2.20 6.84
N CYS A 182 12.30 -2.62 5.93
CA CYS A 182 13.42 -3.51 6.24
C CYS A 182 14.38 -2.87 7.25
N ASN A 183 14.63 -1.56 7.17
CA ASN A 183 15.46 -0.84 8.14
C ASN A 183 14.87 -0.89 9.55
N PHE A 184 13.54 -0.80 9.69
CA PHE A 184 12.88 -0.95 10.99
C PHE A 184 12.87 -2.41 11.46
N ILE A 185 12.57 -3.36 10.57
CA ILE A 185 12.49 -4.79 10.86
C ILE A 185 13.86 -5.36 11.24
N ALA A 186 14.94 -4.88 10.62
CA ALA A 186 16.30 -5.31 10.94
C ALA A 186 16.72 -5.09 12.41
N LYS A 187 15.99 -4.25 13.13
CA LYS A 187 16.18 -3.99 14.57
C LYS A 187 15.35 -4.91 15.47
N THR A 188 14.65 -5.86 14.89
CA THR A 188 13.75 -6.82 15.57
C THR A 188 14.15 -8.26 15.25
N ASP A 189 13.50 -9.21 15.87
CA ASP A 189 13.63 -10.65 15.63
C ASP A 189 12.87 -11.15 14.37
N ILE A 190 12.21 -10.24 13.64
CA ILE A 190 11.44 -10.59 12.44
C ILE A 190 12.37 -10.79 11.25
N SER A 191 12.22 -11.90 10.54
CA SER A 191 13.02 -12.19 9.34
C SER A 191 12.63 -11.26 8.18
N THR A 192 13.58 -10.42 7.75
CA THR A 192 13.43 -9.50 6.60
C THR A 192 13.11 -10.24 5.30
N LYS A 193 13.69 -11.43 5.09
CA LYS A 193 13.44 -12.26 3.89
C LYS A 193 11.98 -12.68 3.79
N ILE A 194 11.40 -13.13 4.91
CA ILE A 194 9.99 -13.52 4.96
C ILE A 194 9.08 -12.32 4.81
N TYR A 195 9.45 -11.17 5.36
CA TYR A 195 8.71 -9.94 5.16
C TYR A 195 8.65 -9.57 3.66
N ILE A 196 9.78 -9.55 2.95
CA ILE A 196 9.82 -9.25 1.50
C ILE A 196 8.97 -10.26 0.72
N PHE A 197 9.08 -11.55 1.03
CA PHE A 197 8.27 -12.58 0.39
C PHE A 197 6.77 -12.40 0.67
N SER A 198 6.40 -12.05 1.89
CA SER A 198 5.00 -11.77 2.25
C SER A 198 4.44 -10.56 1.50
N LYS A 199 5.26 -9.53 1.24
CA LYS A 199 4.89 -8.36 0.45
C LYS A 199 4.68 -8.70 -1.02
N PHE A 200 5.54 -9.54 -1.58
CA PHE A 200 5.38 -10.05 -2.95
C PHE A 200 4.07 -10.84 -3.10
N LEU A 201 3.79 -11.76 -2.17
CA LEU A 201 2.51 -12.49 -2.14
C LEU A 201 1.31 -11.55 -1.98
N HIS A 202 1.42 -10.53 -1.13
CA HIS A 202 0.36 -9.56 -0.94
C HIS A 202 0.06 -8.81 -2.25
N GLY A 203 1.09 -8.31 -2.94
CA GLY A 203 0.93 -7.66 -4.25
C GLY A 203 0.28 -8.59 -5.28
N SER A 204 0.75 -9.84 -5.36
CA SER A 204 0.21 -10.85 -6.29
C SER A 204 -1.27 -11.14 -6.03
N LEU A 205 -1.64 -11.38 -4.76
CA LEU A 205 -3.04 -11.63 -4.39
C LEU A 205 -3.93 -10.42 -4.61
N ALA A 206 -3.47 -9.21 -4.26
CA ALA A 206 -4.22 -7.98 -4.51
C ALA A 206 -4.47 -7.77 -6.02
N SER A 207 -3.46 -8.02 -6.86
CA SER A 207 -3.59 -7.96 -8.32
C SER A 207 -4.60 -8.96 -8.86
N ILE A 208 -4.51 -10.22 -8.44
CA ILE A 208 -5.43 -11.30 -8.84
C ILE A 208 -6.86 -10.96 -8.41
N PHE A 209 -7.07 -10.53 -7.17
CA PHE A 209 -8.39 -10.13 -6.70
C PHE A 209 -8.93 -8.92 -7.47
N THR A 210 -8.11 -7.93 -7.79
CA THR A 210 -8.53 -6.79 -8.60
C THR A 210 -8.97 -7.24 -9.99
N PHE A 211 -8.21 -8.12 -10.64
CA PHE A 211 -8.54 -8.64 -11.96
C PHE A 211 -9.86 -9.42 -11.94
N LEU A 212 -10.06 -10.29 -10.96
CA LEU A 212 -11.26 -11.14 -10.85
C LEU A 212 -12.51 -10.37 -10.43
N LEU A 213 -12.38 -9.39 -9.53
CA LEU A 213 -13.51 -8.63 -8.99
C LEU A 213 -13.87 -7.41 -9.84
N TYR A 214 -12.99 -6.98 -10.75
CA TYR A 214 -13.24 -5.82 -11.61
C TYR A 214 -14.56 -5.91 -12.41
N PRO A 215 -14.93 -7.03 -13.07
CA PRO A 215 -16.19 -7.14 -13.79
C PRO A 215 -17.41 -7.02 -12.89
N ILE A 216 -17.32 -7.57 -11.66
CA ILE A 216 -18.42 -7.58 -10.68
C ILE A 216 -18.72 -6.17 -10.18
N LEU A 217 -17.67 -5.39 -9.92
CA LEU A 217 -17.80 -4.03 -9.37
C LEU A 217 -18.10 -2.96 -10.43
N LYS A 218 -17.87 -3.26 -11.70
CA LYS A 218 -18.28 -2.41 -12.83
C LYS A 218 -19.75 -2.61 -13.22
N SER A 219 -20.46 -3.61 -12.65
CA SER A 219 -21.91 -3.77 -12.86
C SER A 219 -22.64 -2.54 -12.28
N ASP A 220 -23.58 -2.00 -13.05
CA ASP A 220 -24.33 -0.77 -12.74
C ASP A 220 -24.97 -0.75 -11.34
N LEU A 221 -25.27 -1.90 -10.77
CA LEU A 221 -25.82 -2.08 -9.44
C LEU A 221 -24.85 -1.64 -8.31
N PHE A 222 -23.54 -1.77 -8.51
CA PHE A 222 -22.57 -1.45 -7.46
C PHE A 222 -22.17 0.03 -7.54
N VAL A 223 -22.00 0.55 -8.75
CA VAL A 223 -21.69 1.97 -8.98
C VAL A 223 -22.83 2.87 -8.50
N SER A 224 -24.08 2.54 -8.82
CA SER A 224 -25.26 3.31 -8.40
C SER A 224 -25.43 3.36 -6.88
N ASN A 225 -25.12 2.27 -6.17
CA ASN A 225 -25.22 2.24 -4.71
C ASN A 225 -24.11 3.07 -4.03
N PHE A 226 -22.90 3.09 -4.58
CA PHE A 226 -21.81 3.92 -4.05
C PHE A 226 -21.98 5.39 -4.36
N ASP A 227 -22.45 5.75 -5.55
CA ASP A 227 -22.78 7.13 -5.90
C ASP A 227 -23.94 7.65 -5.06
N THR A 228 -24.93 6.80 -4.77
CA THR A 228 -26.04 7.13 -3.85
C THR A 228 -25.54 7.31 -2.42
N MET A 229 -24.64 6.44 -1.94
CA MET A 229 -24.07 6.56 -0.59
C MET A 229 -23.13 7.78 -0.49
N TYR A 230 -22.34 8.06 -1.52
CA TYR A 230 -21.48 9.24 -1.60
C TYR A 230 -22.33 10.52 -1.58
N ASN A 231 -23.39 10.61 -2.38
CA ASN A 231 -24.31 11.73 -2.42
C ASN A 231 -25.08 11.88 -1.10
N LEU A 232 -25.51 10.80 -0.45
CA LEU A 232 -26.12 10.82 0.89
C LEU A 232 -25.16 11.35 1.96
N ILE A 233 -23.89 10.98 1.90
CA ILE A 233 -22.86 11.47 2.83
C ILE A 233 -22.52 12.93 2.54
N TYR A 234 -22.49 13.34 1.27
CA TYR A 234 -22.12 14.70 0.87
C TYR A 234 -23.28 15.69 0.98
N ASP A 235 -24.52 15.29 0.61
CA ASP A 235 -25.73 16.13 0.73
C ASP A 235 -26.21 16.31 2.19
N ASN A 236 -26.00 15.30 3.03
CA ASN A 236 -26.23 15.40 4.49
C ASN A 236 -24.98 15.84 5.24
N SER A 237 -23.94 16.32 4.55
CA SER A 237 -22.71 16.68 5.18
C SER A 237 -22.87 17.92 6.06
N ILE A 238 -22.13 17.90 7.12
CA ILE A 238 -21.85 18.97 8.09
C ILE A 238 -21.68 20.38 7.44
N TRP A 239 -21.35 20.47 6.14
CA TRP A 239 -21.27 21.71 5.37
C TRP A 239 -22.61 22.41 5.17
N ASN A 240 -23.69 21.67 4.91
CA ASN A 240 -25.04 22.25 4.81
C ASN A 240 -25.56 22.72 6.18
N PHE A 241 -25.10 22.09 7.26
CA PHE A 241 -25.37 22.50 8.63
C PHE A 241 -24.60 23.80 8.98
N TYR A 242 -23.33 23.90 8.59
CA TYR A 242 -22.51 25.10 8.84
C TYR A 242 -22.95 26.30 8.00
N SER A 243 -23.28 26.12 6.73
CA SER A 243 -23.72 27.22 5.85
C SER A 243 -25.10 27.80 6.23
N ARG A 244 -25.95 27.00 6.91
CA ARG A 244 -27.27 27.50 7.38
C ARG A 244 -27.23 28.17 8.75
N ASN A 245 -26.22 27.93 9.56
CA ASN A 245 -26.20 28.42 10.94
C ASN A 245 -25.15 29.51 11.20
N TYR A 246 -24.31 29.86 10.23
CA TYR A 246 -23.24 30.85 10.40
C TYR A 246 -23.13 31.87 9.24
N THR A 247 -24.12 31.96 8.36
CA THR A 247 -24.42 33.13 7.49
C THR A 247 -25.66 33.86 7.96
#